data_d9c4ff4c3361d5d5ffcdbf2d9bbc16b8
#
_entry.id   d9c4ff4c3361d5d5ffcdbf2d9bbc16b8
#
_cell.length_a   1.000
_cell.length_b   1.000
_cell.length_c   1.000
_cell.angle_alpha   90.00
_cell.angle_beta   90.00
_cell.angle_gamma   90.00
#
_symmetry.space_group_name_H-M   'P 1'
#
loop_
_entity.id
_entity.type
_entity.pdbx_description
1 polymer ?
#
loop_
_entity_poly.entity_id
_entity_poly.type
_entity_poly.pdbx_seq_one_letter_code
_entity_poly.pdbx_strand_id
1 'polypeptide(L)'
;MSSGKSSIVLFHGVTMSAAAWEDVVPCLTDHHDVIAPTALGHRGGPAVREHPVKVRDIVDAAERMLDERGIAKAHLAGNSLGGWMAIELALRGRALSVCALSPAGFWDGGGHGQTDAVRKLRRMGTLVQLSRPVQPVVLRSAVVRRLALRDIACRADRLTPAQAMTAAADLIGCTVTEDVLDTREQIASVPELPCPITLAWSEKDAILPPAVNGRIAQERFPQARFEILPGVGHVPMIDDPKLVAATILATTGAVPTVTGVPSASPDADR
;
A
#
# COMPACT_ATOMS: atom_id res chain seq x y z
N MET A 1 18.62 -5.20 23.55
CA MET A 1 19.43 -4.08 23.04
C MET A 1 18.77 -3.64 21.75
N SER A 2 18.33 -2.38 21.65
CA SER A 2 17.79 -1.85 20.38
C SER A 2 18.89 -1.91 19.33
N SER A 3 18.58 -2.39 18.13
CA SER A 3 19.54 -2.58 17.03
C SER A 3 20.20 -1.29 16.52
N GLY A 4 19.82 -0.15 17.05
CA GLY A 4 20.21 1.18 16.56
C GLY A 4 19.57 1.56 15.21
N LYS A 5 18.76 0.65 14.61
CA LYS A 5 18.01 0.91 13.40
C LYS A 5 16.73 1.68 13.70
N SER A 6 16.34 2.57 12.78
CA SER A 6 15.03 3.21 12.85
C SER A 6 13.92 2.21 12.55
N SER A 7 12.77 2.36 13.22
CA SER A 7 11.61 1.53 12.94
C SER A 7 10.93 1.95 11.64
N ILE A 8 10.46 0.96 10.88
CA ILE A 8 9.56 1.15 9.75
C ILE A 8 8.29 0.35 9.93
N VAL A 9 7.14 0.97 9.67
CA VAL A 9 5.83 0.31 9.75
C VAL A 9 5.21 0.21 8.37
N LEU A 10 4.76 -1.01 8.01
CA LEU A 10 4.24 -1.35 6.69
C LEU A 10 2.74 -1.64 6.78
N PHE A 11 1.90 -0.78 6.20
CA PHE A 11 0.44 -0.92 6.21
C PHE A 11 -0.06 -1.50 4.88
N HIS A 12 -0.81 -2.59 4.95
CA HIS A 12 -1.40 -3.27 3.80
C HIS A 12 -2.67 -2.59 3.28
N GLY A 13 -3.13 -2.96 2.08
CA GLY A 13 -4.38 -2.51 1.49
C GLY A 13 -5.63 -3.15 2.11
N VAL A 14 -6.82 -2.61 1.79
CA VAL A 14 -8.09 -3.22 2.20
C VAL A 14 -8.17 -4.68 1.73
N THR A 15 -8.80 -5.54 2.52
CA THR A 15 -8.94 -7.00 2.27
C THR A 15 -7.65 -7.81 2.32
N MET A 16 -6.55 -7.24 2.77
CA MET A 16 -5.25 -7.89 2.89
C MET A 16 -4.87 -8.09 4.37
N SER A 17 -3.67 -8.59 4.62
CA SER A 17 -3.07 -8.71 5.95
C SER A 17 -1.57 -8.38 5.90
N ALA A 18 -0.88 -8.52 7.02
CA ALA A 18 0.59 -8.41 7.10
C ALA A 18 1.32 -9.29 6.08
N ALA A 19 0.71 -10.41 5.66
CA ALA A 19 1.26 -11.30 4.65
C ALA A 19 1.51 -10.65 3.29
N ALA A 20 0.86 -9.52 2.99
CA ALA A 20 1.10 -8.75 1.77
C ALA A 20 2.55 -8.23 1.63
N TRP A 21 3.27 -8.17 2.74
CA TRP A 21 4.64 -7.66 2.81
C TRP A 21 5.71 -8.77 2.90
N GLU A 22 5.29 -10.05 2.88
CA GLU A 22 6.18 -11.21 3.08
C GLU A 22 7.44 -11.16 2.22
N ASP A 23 7.30 -10.83 0.93
CA ASP A 23 8.41 -10.79 -0.02
C ASP A 23 9.21 -9.46 0.03
N VAL A 24 8.67 -8.40 0.65
CA VAL A 24 9.33 -7.09 0.78
C VAL A 24 10.13 -7.00 2.08
N VAL A 25 9.61 -7.53 3.18
CA VAL A 25 10.24 -7.47 4.52
C VAL A 25 11.71 -7.89 4.52
N PRO A 26 12.10 -9.03 3.89
CA PRO A 26 13.50 -9.43 3.87
C PRO A 26 14.46 -8.41 3.24
N CYS A 27 13.95 -7.57 2.31
CA CYS A 27 14.74 -6.54 1.65
C CYS A 27 14.96 -5.28 2.51
N LEU A 28 14.20 -5.14 3.61
CA LEU A 28 14.25 -3.96 4.49
C LEU A 28 14.96 -4.21 5.82
N THR A 29 15.04 -5.47 6.26
CA THR A 29 15.52 -5.84 7.61
C THR A 29 16.99 -5.50 7.88
N ASP A 30 17.81 -5.36 6.85
CA ASP A 30 19.21 -4.90 7.01
C ASP A 30 19.29 -3.42 7.36
N HIS A 31 18.26 -2.63 7.04
CA HIS A 31 18.24 -1.18 7.18
C HIS A 31 17.34 -0.71 8.33
N HIS A 32 16.24 -1.42 8.61
CA HIS A 32 15.21 -1.00 9.55
C HIS A 32 14.75 -2.14 10.45
N ASP A 33 14.21 -1.77 11.63
CA ASP A 33 13.38 -2.65 12.44
C ASP A 33 11.97 -2.65 11.85
N VAL A 34 11.62 -3.73 11.13
CA VAL A 34 10.41 -3.81 10.30
C VAL A 34 9.22 -4.30 11.12
N ILE A 35 8.12 -3.57 11.08
CA ILE A 35 6.84 -3.90 11.70
C ILE A 35 5.78 -3.92 10.61
N ALA A 36 5.14 -5.06 10.38
CA ALA A 36 4.02 -5.19 9.44
C ALA A 36 2.77 -5.65 10.19
N PRO A 37 1.97 -4.73 10.75
CA PRO A 37 0.76 -5.09 11.47
C PRO A 37 -0.36 -5.47 10.51
N THR A 38 -1.29 -6.31 10.97
CA THR A 38 -2.59 -6.45 10.33
C THR A 38 -3.55 -5.42 10.92
N ALA A 39 -4.22 -4.66 10.07
CA ALA A 39 -5.08 -3.54 10.44
C ALA A 39 -6.39 -4.00 11.12
N LEU A 40 -7.03 -3.08 11.83
CA LEU A 40 -8.34 -3.27 12.48
C LEU A 40 -9.36 -3.84 11.47
N GLY A 41 -10.11 -4.86 11.87
CA GLY A 41 -11.17 -5.48 11.07
C GLY A 41 -10.70 -6.39 9.94
N HIS A 42 -9.38 -6.56 9.77
CA HIS A 42 -8.79 -7.48 8.80
C HIS A 42 -8.44 -8.83 9.46
N ARG A 43 -8.42 -9.90 8.69
CA ARG A 43 -8.18 -11.26 9.20
C ARG A 43 -6.82 -11.37 9.90
N GLY A 44 -6.85 -11.71 11.19
CA GLY A 44 -5.66 -11.80 12.04
C GLY A 44 -5.25 -10.47 12.71
N GLY A 45 -5.97 -9.38 12.43
CA GLY A 45 -5.83 -8.10 13.13
C GLY A 45 -6.82 -7.94 14.30
N PRO A 46 -6.82 -6.78 14.95
CA PRO A 46 -7.78 -6.46 16.02
C PRO A 46 -9.22 -6.53 15.51
N ALA A 47 -10.12 -7.06 16.35
CA ALA A 47 -11.54 -7.13 16.01
C ALA A 47 -12.23 -5.77 16.11
N VAL A 48 -13.19 -5.53 15.22
CA VAL A 48 -14.09 -4.38 15.27
C VAL A 48 -15.17 -4.61 16.32
N ARG A 49 -15.53 -3.56 17.06
CA ARG A 49 -16.60 -3.62 18.06
C ARG A 49 -17.94 -3.14 17.51
N GLU A 50 -17.90 -2.14 16.64
CA GLU A 50 -19.09 -1.47 16.10
C GLU A 50 -18.90 -1.13 14.63
N HIS A 51 -20.00 -1.17 13.84
CA HIS A 51 -20.06 -0.76 12.44
C HIS A 51 -21.03 0.43 12.28
N PRO A 52 -20.83 1.30 11.28
CA PRO A 52 -19.76 1.27 10.27
C PRO A 52 -18.44 1.79 10.81
N VAL A 53 -17.33 1.17 10.37
CA VAL A 53 -15.96 1.59 10.67
C VAL A 53 -15.53 2.67 9.68
N LYS A 54 -15.00 3.76 10.17
CA LYS A 54 -14.40 4.83 9.35
C LYS A 54 -12.91 4.58 9.17
N VAL A 55 -12.33 5.17 8.11
CA VAL A 55 -10.87 5.06 7.90
C VAL A 55 -10.10 5.62 9.09
N ARG A 56 -10.58 6.71 9.69
CA ARG A 56 -9.98 7.28 10.91
C ARG A 56 -9.93 6.29 12.08
N ASP A 57 -10.92 5.41 12.23
CA ASP A 57 -10.95 4.42 13.33
C ASP A 57 -9.86 3.36 13.14
N ILE A 58 -9.55 3.00 11.87
CA ILE A 58 -8.45 2.12 11.50
C ILE A 58 -7.11 2.81 11.78
N VAL A 59 -6.99 4.11 11.46
CA VAL A 59 -5.81 4.92 11.76
C VAL A 59 -5.61 5.05 13.27
N ASP A 60 -6.68 5.31 14.05
CA ASP A 60 -6.64 5.39 15.52
C ASP A 60 -6.15 4.07 16.13
N ALA A 61 -6.56 2.92 15.56
CA ALA A 61 -6.07 1.63 16.01
C ALA A 61 -4.57 1.43 15.71
N ALA A 62 -4.11 1.88 14.55
CA ALA A 62 -2.70 1.86 14.20
C ALA A 62 -1.86 2.80 15.08
N GLU A 63 -2.38 3.97 15.42
CA GLU A 63 -1.73 4.92 16.32
C GLU A 63 -1.59 4.34 17.73
N ARG A 64 -2.66 3.75 18.29
CA ARG A 64 -2.59 3.02 19.58
C ARG A 64 -1.54 1.91 19.57
N MET A 65 -1.43 1.16 18.47
CA MET A 65 -0.40 0.12 18.34
C MET A 65 1.01 0.71 18.40
N LEU A 66 1.25 1.91 17.83
CA LEU A 66 2.52 2.62 17.96
C LEU A 66 2.78 3.03 19.42
N ASP A 67 1.77 3.55 20.12
CA ASP A 67 1.87 3.96 21.52
C ASP A 67 2.17 2.78 22.45
N GLU A 68 1.48 1.65 22.28
CA GLU A 68 1.69 0.42 23.03
C GLU A 68 3.10 -0.16 22.84
N ARG A 69 3.73 0.13 21.70
CA ARG A 69 5.12 -0.25 21.39
C ARG A 69 6.15 0.79 21.79
N GLY A 70 5.73 1.94 22.33
CA GLY A 70 6.61 3.05 22.69
C GLY A 70 7.24 3.75 21.49
N ILE A 71 6.61 3.66 20.30
CA ILE A 71 7.10 4.26 19.07
C ILE A 71 6.48 5.63 18.87
N ALA A 72 7.21 6.68 19.20
CA ALA A 72 6.74 8.05 19.01
C ALA A 72 6.64 8.41 17.51
N LYS A 73 7.66 8.06 16.71
CA LYS A 73 7.71 8.26 15.27
C LYS A 73 8.42 7.08 14.60
N ALA A 74 7.99 6.73 13.39
CA ALA A 74 8.62 5.73 12.55
C ALA A 74 8.64 6.18 11.09
N HIS A 75 9.43 5.54 10.24
CA HIS A 75 9.18 5.55 8.80
C HIS A 75 7.89 4.78 8.54
N LEU A 76 7.03 5.30 7.67
CA LEU A 76 5.77 4.65 7.35
C LEU A 76 5.73 4.31 5.86
N ALA A 77 5.34 3.11 5.52
CA ALA A 77 5.03 2.75 4.15
C ALA A 77 3.69 2.03 4.07
N GLY A 78 2.96 2.20 2.98
CA GLY A 78 1.68 1.54 2.85
C GLY A 78 1.15 1.54 1.43
N ASN A 79 0.34 0.52 1.11
CA ASN A 79 -0.32 0.39 -0.17
C ASN A 79 -1.83 0.66 -0.04
N SER A 80 -2.41 1.39 -0.98
CA SER A 80 -3.85 1.64 -1.05
C SER A 80 -4.40 2.25 0.26
N LEU A 81 -5.30 1.56 0.98
CA LEU A 81 -5.74 1.95 2.33
C LEU A 81 -4.57 2.17 3.28
N GLY A 82 -3.55 1.30 3.23
CA GLY A 82 -2.34 1.44 4.05
C GLY A 82 -1.54 2.70 3.72
N GLY A 83 -1.53 3.12 2.45
CA GLY A 83 -0.93 4.40 2.04
C GLY A 83 -1.70 5.59 2.60
N TRP A 84 -3.02 5.52 2.64
CA TRP A 84 -3.86 6.51 3.31
C TRP A 84 -3.57 6.57 4.80
N MET A 85 -3.55 5.40 5.48
CA MET A 85 -3.21 5.32 6.92
C MET A 85 -1.84 5.96 7.22
N ALA A 86 -0.84 5.70 6.38
CA ALA A 86 0.50 6.26 6.55
C ALA A 86 0.51 7.80 6.44
N ILE A 87 -0.24 8.36 5.49
CA ILE A 87 -0.40 9.80 5.32
C ILE A 87 -1.12 10.41 6.53
N GLU A 88 -2.24 9.83 6.98
CA GLU A 88 -2.97 10.33 8.14
C GLU A 88 -2.13 10.31 9.42
N LEU A 89 -1.37 9.24 9.65
CA LEU A 89 -0.43 9.17 10.78
C LEU A 89 0.68 10.24 10.67
N ALA A 90 1.14 10.54 9.45
CA ALA A 90 2.10 11.63 9.25
C ALA A 90 1.48 12.99 9.62
N LEU A 91 0.23 13.26 9.22
CA LEU A 91 -0.50 14.48 9.58
C LEU A 91 -0.69 14.61 11.09
N ARG A 92 -0.73 13.49 11.82
CA ARG A 92 -0.72 13.44 13.31
C ARG A 92 0.68 13.55 13.91
N GLY A 93 1.73 13.76 13.11
CA GLY A 93 3.12 13.89 13.58
C GLY A 93 3.81 12.59 13.96
N ARG A 94 3.29 11.41 13.52
CA ARG A 94 3.81 10.09 13.86
C ARG A 94 4.83 9.53 12.85
N ALA A 95 5.14 10.27 11.78
CA ALA A 95 6.05 9.84 10.74
C ALA A 95 7.40 10.55 10.76
N LEU A 96 8.47 9.82 10.44
CA LEU A 96 9.78 10.33 10.04
C LEU A 96 9.80 10.58 8.53
N SER A 97 9.20 9.70 7.74
CA SER A 97 8.92 9.85 6.31
C SER A 97 7.77 8.92 5.92
N VAL A 98 7.17 9.14 4.75
CA VAL A 98 6.09 8.31 4.21
C VAL A 98 6.40 7.87 2.79
N CYS A 99 6.28 6.56 2.52
CA CYS A 99 6.23 5.98 1.19
C CYS A 99 4.81 5.44 0.94
N ALA A 100 3.98 6.19 0.24
CA ALA A 100 2.61 5.81 -0.08
C ALA A 100 2.52 5.21 -1.48
N LEU A 101 2.24 3.90 -1.56
CA LEU A 101 2.14 3.13 -2.80
C LEU A 101 0.69 3.15 -3.28
N SER A 102 0.39 3.87 -4.36
CA SER A 102 -0.95 4.03 -4.92
C SER A 102 -2.02 4.26 -3.82
N PRO A 103 -1.86 5.29 -2.96
CA PRO A 103 -2.72 5.48 -1.80
C PRO A 103 -4.18 5.73 -2.18
N ALA A 104 -5.12 5.15 -1.41
CA ALA A 104 -6.53 5.50 -1.46
C ALA A 104 -6.77 6.88 -0.83
N GLY A 105 -7.98 7.42 -0.96
CA GLY A 105 -8.34 8.73 -0.39
C GLY A 105 -8.15 9.92 -1.34
N PHE A 106 -7.54 9.70 -2.49
CA PHE A 106 -7.38 10.71 -3.54
C PHE A 106 -8.40 10.50 -4.67
N TRP A 107 -9.64 10.84 -4.39
CA TRP A 107 -10.73 10.90 -5.37
C TRP A 107 -11.39 12.26 -5.37
N ASP A 108 -12.05 12.61 -6.46
CA ASP A 108 -12.84 13.83 -6.59
C ASP A 108 -14.24 13.69 -5.95
N GLY A 109 -14.85 14.82 -5.63
CA GLY A 109 -16.22 14.85 -5.08
C GLY A 109 -17.30 14.32 -6.04
N GLY A 110 -16.96 14.05 -7.30
CA GLY A 110 -17.83 13.48 -8.32
C GLY A 110 -17.89 11.95 -8.32
N GLY A 111 -17.00 11.28 -7.59
CA GLY A 111 -17.12 9.87 -7.27
C GLY A 111 -16.86 8.85 -8.39
N HIS A 112 -16.55 9.24 -9.63
CA HIS A 112 -16.41 8.30 -10.73
C HIS A 112 -15.24 7.33 -10.55
N GLY A 113 -14.06 7.82 -10.16
CA GLY A 113 -12.88 6.98 -9.93
C GLY A 113 -13.06 6.02 -8.75
N GLN A 114 -13.68 6.49 -7.66
CA GLN A 114 -14.02 5.65 -6.50
C GLN A 114 -15.04 4.58 -6.88
N THR A 115 -16.09 4.93 -7.63
CA THR A 115 -17.17 4.00 -8.03
C THR A 115 -16.64 2.82 -8.83
N ASP A 116 -15.69 3.04 -9.75
CA ASP A 116 -15.11 1.98 -10.56
C ASP A 116 -14.20 1.07 -9.74
N ALA A 117 -13.39 1.63 -8.84
CA ALA A 117 -12.57 0.86 -7.90
C ALA A 117 -13.45 -0.04 -7.02
N VAL A 118 -14.48 0.53 -6.39
CA VAL A 118 -15.45 -0.17 -5.54
C VAL A 118 -16.12 -1.32 -6.31
N ARG A 119 -16.58 -1.08 -7.54
CA ARG A 119 -17.22 -2.10 -8.38
C ARG A 119 -16.29 -3.28 -8.67
N LYS A 120 -15.02 -3.00 -9.00
CA LYS A 120 -14.00 -4.03 -9.26
C LYS A 120 -13.72 -4.85 -8.01
N LEU A 121 -13.52 -4.20 -6.86
CA LEU A 121 -13.24 -4.87 -5.60
C LEU A 121 -14.42 -5.73 -5.12
N ARG A 122 -15.66 -5.25 -5.20
CA ARG A 122 -16.86 -6.02 -4.88
C ARG A 122 -17.03 -7.24 -5.80
N ARG A 123 -16.82 -7.05 -7.11
CA ARG A 123 -16.84 -8.16 -8.08
C ARG A 123 -15.80 -9.20 -7.75
N MET A 124 -14.58 -8.79 -7.43
CA MET A 124 -13.51 -9.69 -7.01
C MET A 124 -13.91 -10.44 -5.72
N GLY A 125 -14.43 -9.74 -4.71
CA GLY A 125 -14.92 -10.34 -3.47
C GLY A 125 -15.97 -11.42 -3.72
N THR A 126 -16.97 -11.14 -4.55
CA THR A 126 -18.01 -12.09 -4.93
C THR A 126 -17.42 -13.34 -5.62
N LEU A 127 -16.50 -13.15 -6.58
CA LEU A 127 -15.86 -14.26 -7.29
C LEU A 127 -15.02 -15.13 -6.35
N VAL A 128 -14.26 -14.52 -5.45
CA VAL A 128 -13.46 -15.24 -4.44
C VAL A 128 -14.36 -16.03 -3.51
N GLN A 129 -15.47 -15.46 -3.04
CA GLN A 129 -16.42 -16.14 -2.16
C GLN A 129 -17.07 -17.34 -2.86
N LEU A 130 -17.55 -17.18 -4.10
CA LEU A 130 -18.20 -18.25 -4.88
C LEU A 130 -17.23 -19.36 -5.26
N SER A 131 -15.97 -19.03 -5.54
CA SER A 131 -14.95 -20.00 -5.93
C SER A 131 -14.34 -20.76 -4.74
N ARG A 132 -14.68 -20.41 -3.50
CA ARG A 132 -14.09 -20.97 -2.26
C ARG A 132 -13.91 -22.50 -2.27
N PRO A 133 -14.91 -23.32 -2.70
CA PRO A 133 -14.76 -24.77 -2.67
C PRO A 133 -13.67 -25.32 -3.60
N VAL A 134 -13.39 -24.60 -4.71
CA VAL A 134 -12.43 -25.04 -5.75
C VAL A 134 -11.06 -24.36 -5.66
N GLN A 135 -10.93 -23.31 -4.84
CA GLN A 135 -9.67 -22.53 -4.68
C GLN A 135 -8.44 -23.42 -4.43
N PRO A 136 -8.47 -24.44 -3.55
CA PRO A 136 -7.28 -25.27 -3.29
C PRO A 136 -6.73 -25.97 -4.53
N VAL A 137 -7.57 -26.18 -5.53
CA VAL A 137 -7.21 -26.82 -6.81
C VAL A 137 -6.84 -25.75 -7.84
N VAL A 138 -7.73 -24.79 -8.08
CA VAL A 138 -7.56 -23.84 -9.19
C VAL A 138 -6.41 -22.86 -8.96
N LEU A 139 -6.13 -22.46 -7.72
CA LEU A 139 -5.04 -21.56 -7.37
C LEU A 139 -3.64 -22.21 -7.46
N ARG A 140 -3.55 -23.50 -7.74
CA ARG A 140 -2.27 -24.16 -8.11
C ARG A 140 -1.79 -23.68 -9.47
N SER A 141 -2.71 -23.34 -10.38
CA SER A 141 -2.37 -22.85 -11.71
C SER A 141 -1.91 -21.38 -11.67
N ALA A 142 -0.70 -21.12 -12.15
CA ALA A 142 -0.17 -19.76 -12.30
C ALA A 142 -1.02 -18.91 -13.25
N VAL A 143 -1.55 -19.52 -14.31
CA VAL A 143 -2.44 -18.85 -15.27
C VAL A 143 -3.73 -18.40 -14.58
N VAL A 144 -4.32 -19.25 -13.74
CA VAL A 144 -5.55 -18.90 -13.00
C VAL A 144 -5.26 -17.75 -12.04
N ARG A 145 -4.16 -17.80 -11.28
CA ARG A 145 -3.77 -16.70 -10.39
C ARG A 145 -3.62 -15.38 -11.12
N ARG A 146 -2.91 -15.40 -12.28
CA ARG A 146 -2.71 -14.21 -13.12
C ARG A 146 -4.03 -13.63 -13.64
N LEU A 147 -4.95 -14.47 -14.08
CA LEU A 147 -6.25 -14.04 -14.60
C LEU A 147 -7.19 -13.55 -13.49
N ALA A 148 -7.21 -14.25 -12.36
CA ALA A 148 -8.08 -13.92 -11.23
C ALA A 148 -7.71 -12.58 -10.57
N LEU A 149 -6.42 -12.24 -10.52
CA LEU A 149 -5.88 -11.06 -9.84
C LEU A 149 -5.44 -9.95 -10.82
N ARG A 150 -5.78 -10.06 -12.10
CA ARG A 150 -5.30 -9.16 -13.17
C ARG A 150 -5.62 -7.68 -12.94
N ASP A 151 -6.68 -7.38 -12.17
CA ASP A 151 -7.09 -6.00 -11.85
C ASP A 151 -6.23 -5.38 -10.73
N ILE A 152 -5.55 -6.21 -9.93
CA ILE A 152 -4.73 -5.75 -8.80
C ILE A 152 -3.23 -5.99 -8.99
N ALA A 153 -2.83 -6.96 -9.82
CA ALA A 153 -1.43 -7.27 -10.07
C ALA A 153 -1.20 -7.71 -11.52
N CYS A 154 -0.08 -7.30 -12.12
CA CYS A 154 0.34 -7.70 -13.46
C CYS A 154 0.96 -9.10 -13.49
N ARG A 155 1.61 -9.48 -12.39
CA ARG A 155 2.41 -10.69 -12.25
C ARG A 155 1.94 -11.58 -11.10
N ALA A 156 0.62 -11.73 -10.92
CA ALA A 156 0.06 -12.59 -9.87
C ALA A 156 0.41 -14.09 -10.06
N ASP A 157 0.95 -14.48 -11.22
CA ASP A 157 1.59 -15.76 -11.45
C ASP A 157 2.81 -16.02 -10.54
N ARG A 158 3.44 -14.97 -10.01
CA ARG A 158 4.58 -15.04 -9.06
C ARG A 158 4.18 -15.52 -7.66
N LEU A 159 2.94 -15.26 -7.25
CA LEU A 159 2.46 -15.78 -5.98
C LEU A 159 2.56 -17.31 -5.96
N THR A 160 2.99 -17.86 -4.85
CA THR A 160 2.84 -19.29 -4.60
C THR A 160 1.35 -19.65 -4.40
N PRO A 161 0.94 -20.91 -4.59
CA PRO A 161 -0.42 -21.32 -4.26
C PRO A 161 -0.81 -21.00 -2.81
N ALA A 162 0.12 -21.11 -1.86
CA ALA A 162 -0.10 -20.80 -0.45
C ALA A 162 -0.38 -19.30 -0.24
N GLN A 163 0.42 -18.42 -0.83
CA GLN A 163 0.20 -16.96 -0.78
C GLN A 163 -1.14 -16.58 -1.40
N ALA A 164 -1.51 -17.18 -2.55
CA ALA A 164 -2.81 -16.93 -3.18
C ALA A 164 -3.99 -17.40 -2.32
N MET A 165 -3.85 -18.53 -1.63
CA MET A 165 -4.84 -19.01 -0.67
C MET A 165 -4.95 -18.10 0.55
N THR A 166 -3.82 -17.58 1.05
CA THR A 166 -3.79 -16.60 2.15
C THR A 166 -4.52 -15.32 1.72
N ALA A 167 -4.22 -14.77 0.53
CA ALA A 167 -4.89 -13.58 0.01
C ALA A 167 -6.41 -13.78 -0.15
N ALA A 168 -6.85 -14.95 -0.64
CA ALA A 168 -8.27 -15.28 -0.73
C ALA A 168 -8.93 -15.37 0.67
N ALA A 169 -8.25 -15.98 1.63
CA ALA A 169 -8.73 -16.07 3.01
C ALA A 169 -8.79 -14.70 3.70
N ASP A 170 -7.81 -13.82 3.43
CA ASP A 170 -7.76 -12.45 3.96
C ASP A 170 -8.93 -11.62 3.44
N LEU A 171 -9.22 -11.71 2.13
CA LEU A 171 -10.36 -11.05 1.53
C LEU A 171 -11.68 -11.51 2.14
N ILE A 172 -11.88 -12.82 2.32
CA ILE A 172 -13.10 -13.39 2.92
C ILE A 172 -13.22 -12.99 4.39
N GLY A 173 -12.09 -12.93 5.11
CA GLY A 173 -12.05 -12.66 6.55
C GLY A 173 -12.00 -11.19 6.93
N CYS A 174 -11.99 -10.26 5.97
CA CYS A 174 -12.03 -8.82 6.23
C CYS A 174 -13.47 -8.39 6.54
N THR A 175 -13.72 -7.92 7.76
CA THR A 175 -15.06 -7.52 8.23
C THR A 175 -15.41 -6.07 7.91
N VAL A 176 -14.42 -5.24 7.52
CA VAL A 176 -14.59 -3.80 7.25
C VAL A 176 -14.61 -3.47 5.76
N THR A 177 -14.66 -4.48 4.89
CA THR A 177 -14.60 -4.28 3.43
C THR A 177 -15.66 -3.28 2.95
N GLU A 178 -16.93 -3.51 3.28
CA GLU A 178 -18.02 -2.66 2.83
C GLU A 178 -17.94 -1.27 3.44
N ASP A 179 -17.61 -1.15 4.73
CA ASP A 179 -17.46 0.14 5.41
C ASP A 179 -16.39 1.02 4.74
N VAL A 180 -15.24 0.42 4.38
CA VAL A 180 -14.14 1.12 3.70
C VAL A 180 -14.50 1.45 2.25
N LEU A 181 -15.18 0.55 1.53
CA LEU A 181 -15.58 0.78 0.15
C LEU A 181 -16.68 1.85 0.02
N ASP A 182 -17.55 1.96 1.03
CA ASP A 182 -18.63 2.97 1.06
C ASP A 182 -18.21 4.29 1.73
N THR A 183 -16.92 4.41 2.13
CA THR A 183 -16.43 5.63 2.77
C THR A 183 -16.57 6.85 1.88
N ARG A 184 -16.94 7.98 2.50
CA ARG A 184 -16.94 9.31 1.87
C ARG A 184 -15.75 10.16 2.32
N GLU A 185 -14.92 9.60 3.19
CA GLU A 185 -13.71 10.28 3.67
C GLU A 185 -12.70 10.42 2.51
N GLN A 186 -11.87 11.43 2.60
CA GLN A 186 -10.83 11.77 1.62
C GLN A 186 -9.62 12.34 2.35
N ILE A 187 -8.44 12.21 1.75
CA ILE A 187 -7.26 12.93 2.20
C ILE A 187 -7.40 14.39 1.77
N ALA A 188 -7.45 15.29 2.74
CA ALA A 188 -7.52 16.72 2.50
C ALA A 188 -6.17 17.27 2.03
N SER A 189 -6.18 18.38 1.27
CA SER A 189 -4.97 19.16 1.01
C SER A 189 -4.44 19.77 2.29
N VAL A 190 -3.11 19.83 2.41
CA VAL A 190 -2.45 20.48 3.54
C VAL A 190 -1.48 21.55 3.01
N PRO A 191 -1.35 22.69 3.69
CA PRO A 191 -0.47 23.78 3.24
C PRO A 191 1.01 23.39 3.30
N GLU A 192 1.39 22.52 4.22
CA GLU A 192 2.76 22.06 4.43
C GLU A 192 2.76 20.58 4.84
N LEU A 193 3.73 19.82 4.33
CA LEU A 193 3.91 18.42 4.68
C LEU A 193 4.68 18.29 6.00
N PRO A 194 4.22 17.45 6.94
CA PRO A 194 4.86 17.31 8.26
C PRO A 194 6.21 16.56 8.22
N CYS A 195 6.49 15.87 7.12
CA CYS A 195 7.71 15.11 6.87
C CYS A 195 7.86 14.85 5.36
N PRO A 196 9.01 14.32 4.89
CA PRO A 196 9.15 13.88 3.50
C PRO A 196 8.11 12.82 3.15
N ILE A 197 7.34 13.03 2.06
CA ILE A 197 6.34 12.11 1.54
C ILE A 197 6.69 11.78 0.09
N THR A 198 6.78 10.48 -0.21
CA THR A 198 6.83 9.94 -1.57
C THR A 198 5.48 9.33 -1.91
N LEU A 199 4.84 9.83 -2.96
CA LEU A 199 3.66 9.25 -3.60
C LEU A 199 4.14 8.41 -4.78
N ALA A 200 4.30 7.11 -4.56
CA ALA A 200 4.78 6.18 -5.58
C ALA A 200 3.58 5.47 -6.22
N TRP A 201 3.29 5.82 -7.47
CA TRP A 201 2.08 5.32 -8.14
C TRP A 201 2.40 4.21 -9.14
N SER A 202 1.68 3.11 -9.07
CA SER A 202 1.83 1.99 -10.00
C SER A 202 1.39 2.39 -11.41
N GLU A 203 2.25 2.18 -12.43
CA GLU A 203 1.98 2.54 -13.82
C GLU A 203 0.68 1.91 -14.35
N LYS A 204 0.47 0.64 -14.02
CA LYS A 204 -0.65 -0.18 -14.51
C LYS A 204 -1.74 -0.37 -13.47
N ASP A 205 -1.90 0.61 -12.58
CA ASP A 205 -2.94 0.57 -11.57
C ASP A 205 -4.33 0.64 -12.22
N ALA A 206 -5.06 -0.48 -12.17
CA ALA A 206 -6.41 -0.58 -12.71
C ALA A 206 -7.50 -0.28 -11.65
N ILE A 207 -7.13 -0.15 -10.37
CA ILE A 207 -8.03 0.18 -9.26
C ILE A 207 -8.06 1.70 -9.04
N LEU A 208 -6.88 2.30 -8.87
CA LEU A 208 -6.70 3.75 -8.68
C LEU A 208 -5.78 4.28 -9.79
N PRO A 209 -6.29 4.52 -11.01
CA PRO A 209 -5.47 4.90 -12.16
C PRO A 209 -4.63 6.16 -11.89
N PRO A 210 -3.31 6.16 -12.23
CA PRO A 210 -2.44 7.31 -12.00
C PRO A 210 -2.92 8.58 -12.69
N ALA A 211 -3.53 8.46 -13.88
CA ALA A 211 -4.08 9.60 -14.63
C ALA A 211 -5.29 10.27 -13.94
N VAL A 212 -5.94 9.60 -13.00
CA VAL A 212 -7.07 10.13 -12.24
C VAL A 212 -6.65 10.39 -10.80
N ASN A 213 -6.41 9.33 -10.03
CA ASN A 213 -6.13 9.43 -8.61
C ASN A 213 -4.73 9.97 -8.30
N GLY A 214 -3.71 9.59 -9.12
CA GLY A 214 -2.35 10.11 -9.01
C GLY A 214 -2.28 11.60 -9.30
N ARG A 215 -3.03 12.09 -10.31
CA ARG A 215 -3.13 13.52 -10.60
C ARG A 215 -3.74 14.29 -9.44
N ILE A 216 -4.85 13.80 -8.86
CA ILE A 216 -5.47 14.42 -7.68
C ILE A 216 -4.50 14.45 -6.48
N ALA A 217 -3.73 13.38 -6.29
CA ALA A 217 -2.73 13.32 -5.24
C ALA A 217 -1.64 14.38 -5.42
N GLN A 218 -1.14 14.60 -6.64
CA GLN A 218 -0.18 15.65 -6.95
C GLN A 218 -0.75 17.06 -6.75
N GLU A 219 -2.01 17.27 -7.12
CA GLU A 219 -2.71 18.54 -6.93
C GLU A 219 -2.90 18.88 -5.44
N ARG A 220 -3.19 17.86 -4.59
CA ARG A 220 -3.39 18.05 -3.15
C ARG A 220 -2.09 18.13 -2.37
N PHE A 221 -1.04 17.44 -2.83
CA PHE A 221 0.27 17.37 -2.19
C PHE A 221 1.38 17.74 -3.17
N PRO A 222 1.42 19.00 -3.65
CA PRO A 222 2.38 19.44 -4.65
C PRO A 222 3.84 19.42 -4.16
N GLN A 223 4.07 19.41 -2.84
CA GLN A 223 5.40 19.32 -2.24
C GLN A 223 5.89 17.86 -2.08
N ALA A 224 5.00 16.85 -2.24
CA ALA A 224 5.39 15.46 -2.17
C ALA A 224 6.21 15.07 -3.41
N ARG A 225 7.20 14.19 -3.20
CA ARG A 225 7.85 13.54 -4.31
C ARG A 225 6.85 12.60 -4.99
N PHE A 226 6.60 12.81 -6.26
CA PHE A 226 5.75 11.90 -7.04
C PHE A 226 6.62 11.08 -7.99
N GLU A 227 6.39 9.75 -8.02
CA GLU A 227 7.06 8.85 -8.96
C GLU A 227 6.13 7.75 -9.46
N ILE A 228 6.37 7.31 -10.69
CA ILE A 228 5.66 6.18 -11.30
C ILE A 228 6.51 4.93 -11.16
N LEU A 229 5.90 3.86 -10.62
CA LEU A 229 6.51 2.53 -10.54
C LEU A 229 6.22 1.78 -11.84
N PRO A 230 7.25 1.50 -12.68
CA PRO A 230 7.02 0.96 -14.01
C PRO A 230 6.60 -0.50 -13.97
N GLY A 231 5.67 -0.88 -14.85
CA GLY A 231 5.30 -2.27 -15.13
C GLY A 231 4.48 -2.99 -14.06
N VAL A 232 4.12 -2.33 -12.94
CA VAL A 232 3.41 -2.94 -11.82
C VAL A 232 1.96 -2.48 -11.73
N GLY A 233 1.09 -3.33 -11.16
CA GLY A 233 -0.32 -3.06 -10.87
C GLY A 233 -0.56 -2.47 -9.49
N HIS A 234 -1.83 -2.40 -9.07
CA HIS A 234 -2.26 -1.75 -7.82
C HIS A 234 -1.56 -2.27 -6.56
N VAL A 235 -1.22 -3.56 -6.52
CA VAL A 235 -0.47 -4.19 -5.43
C VAL A 235 0.95 -4.52 -5.90
N PRO A 236 1.86 -3.52 -5.97
CA PRO A 236 3.18 -3.67 -6.55
C PRO A 236 4.07 -4.66 -5.80
N MET A 237 3.77 -4.94 -4.52
CA MET A 237 4.49 -5.93 -3.71
C MET A 237 4.40 -7.34 -4.32
N ILE A 238 3.30 -7.67 -5.04
CA ILE A 238 3.16 -8.93 -5.76
C ILE A 238 4.02 -8.94 -7.02
N ASP A 239 4.04 -7.84 -7.74
CA ASP A 239 4.66 -7.74 -9.05
C ASP A 239 6.18 -7.62 -8.99
N ASP A 240 6.68 -6.72 -8.16
CA ASP A 240 8.11 -6.47 -7.95
C ASP A 240 8.42 -6.01 -6.52
N PRO A 241 8.60 -6.96 -5.58
CA PRO A 241 8.92 -6.63 -4.18
C PRO A 241 10.26 -5.90 -4.03
N LYS A 242 11.22 -6.11 -4.96
CA LYS A 242 12.51 -5.41 -4.92
C LYS A 242 12.38 -3.95 -5.32
N LEU A 243 11.59 -3.65 -6.35
CA LEU A 243 11.27 -2.28 -6.74
C LEU A 243 10.60 -1.55 -5.57
N VAL A 244 9.61 -2.18 -4.92
CA VAL A 244 8.92 -1.62 -3.75
C VAL A 244 9.90 -1.36 -2.61
N ALA A 245 10.75 -2.31 -2.27
CA ALA A 245 11.75 -2.14 -1.21
C ALA A 245 12.73 -1.00 -1.53
N ALA A 246 13.21 -0.92 -2.78
CA ALA A 246 14.11 0.16 -3.21
C ALA A 246 13.45 1.54 -3.10
N THR A 247 12.17 1.66 -3.49
CA THR A 247 11.37 2.89 -3.35
C THR A 247 11.21 3.30 -1.88
N ILE A 248 10.91 2.34 -1.01
CA ILE A 248 10.80 2.56 0.44
C ILE A 248 12.15 3.03 0.99
N LEU A 249 13.24 2.32 0.70
CA LEU A 249 14.58 2.68 1.19
C LEU A 249 15.03 4.06 0.67
N ALA A 250 14.76 4.40 -0.57
CA ALA A 250 15.02 5.73 -1.11
C ALA A 250 14.24 6.83 -0.36
N THR A 251 12.99 6.54 0.02
CA THR A 251 12.15 7.46 0.82
C THR A 251 12.67 7.63 2.24
N THR A 252 13.19 6.57 2.86
CA THR A 252 13.75 6.64 4.23
C THR A 252 15.15 7.23 4.28
N GLY A 253 15.83 7.38 3.13
CA GLY A 253 17.23 7.80 3.04
C GLY A 253 18.23 6.72 3.45
N ALA A 254 17.81 5.47 3.58
CA ALA A 254 18.65 4.35 4.02
C ALA A 254 19.57 3.80 2.92
N VAL A 255 19.29 4.11 1.64
CA VAL A 255 20.19 3.79 0.52
C VAL A 255 20.98 5.03 0.18
N PRO A 256 22.33 4.98 0.12
CA PRO A 256 23.11 6.06 -0.47
C PRO A 256 22.57 6.31 -1.89
N THR A 257 22.22 7.55 -2.19
CA THR A 257 21.93 7.95 -3.56
C THR A 257 23.05 7.43 -4.44
N VAL A 258 22.75 6.57 -5.41
CA VAL A 258 23.72 6.21 -6.45
C VAL A 258 23.93 7.47 -7.27
N THR A 259 24.84 8.32 -6.79
CA THR A 259 25.40 9.44 -7.56
C THR A 259 26.36 8.82 -8.55
N GLY A 260 25.90 8.56 -9.78
CA GLY A 260 26.77 7.97 -10.79
C GLY A 260 26.06 7.66 -12.09
N VAL A 261 25.27 8.60 -12.62
CA VAL A 261 25.18 8.75 -14.07
C VAL A 261 26.20 9.83 -14.42
N PRO A 262 27.29 9.53 -15.14
CA PRO A 262 28.15 10.56 -15.66
C PRO A 262 27.29 11.42 -16.61
N SER A 263 27.19 12.70 -16.31
CA SER A 263 26.69 13.67 -17.27
C SER A 263 27.59 13.56 -18.50
N ALA A 264 27.04 13.13 -19.61
CA ALA A 264 27.68 13.28 -20.90
C ALA A 264 27.95 14.78 -21.09
N SER A 265 29.19 15.19 -20.99
CA SER A 265 29.66 16.51 -21.37
C SER A 265 29.42 16.70 -22.87
N PRO A 266 28.70 17.72 -23.30
CA PRO A 266 28.71 18.14 -24.70
C PRO A 266 29.89 19.07 -24.90
N ASP A 267 31.08 18.51 -25.22
CA ASP A 267 32.13 19.30 -25.83
C ASP A 267 33.26 18.39 -26.31
N ALA A 268 33.33 18.18 -27.61
CA ALA A 268 34.55 18.10 -28.40
C ALA A 268 34.20 17.88 -29.87
N ASP A 269 33.80 18.93 -30.54
CA ASP A 269 34.09 19.10 -31.96
C ASP A 269 34.61 20.52 -32.17
N ARG A 270 35.93 20.56 -32.31
CA ARG A 270 36.67 21.61 -33.07
C ARG A 270 37.66 20.94 -33.98
#